data_0507a5582d41a53e6f21a22471f7d65d
#
_entry.id   0507a5582d41a53e6f21a22471f7d65d
#
_cell.length_a   1.000
_cell.length_b   1.000
_cell.length_c   1.000
_cell.angle_alpha   90.00
_cell.angle_beta   90.00
_cell.angle_gamma   90.00
#
_symmetry.space_group_name_H-M   'P 1'
#
loop_
_entity.id
_entity.type
_entity.pdbx_description
1 polymer ?
#
loop_
_entity_poly.entity_id
_entity_poly.type
_entity_poly.pdbx_seq_one_letter_code
_entity_poly.pdbx_strand_id
1 'polypeptide(L)'
;MKEKRNINNNFDLGPDAWCSYDYHASVISGTNNFSLATHERKGGVNDSGFIWVDQTRWSADTPENPISILPLIFYRSWINEGCINLEDAQISVYLRGDNLQLDGAQCYFWVLYNDTRWHYTDIPLVLSQNKWADKPHLFSIKKEESKWNNSWTNLPNGPEPLSSVIKNCESYGFSLVGFKQEVTG
;
A
#
# COMPACT_ATOMS: atom_id res chain seq x y z
N MET A 1 5.35 -24.39 14.38
CA MET A 1 4.76 -23.73 13.21
C MET A 1 3.79 -22.68 13.73
N LYS A 2 3.97 -21.40 13.38
CA LYS A 2 2.92 -20.39 13.67
C LYS A 2 1.72 -20.73 12.77
N GLU A 3 0.52 -20.76 13.36
CA GLU A 3 -0.72 -20.98 12.62
C GLU A 3 -0.85 -19.97 11.46
N LYS A 4 -1.28 -20.47 10.29
CA LYS A 4 -1.63 -19.59 9.17
C LYS A 4 -2.84 -18.77 9.61
N ARG A 5 -2.68 -17.46 9.64
CA ARG A 5 -3.77 -16.52 9.95
C ARG A 5 -4.46 -16.11 8.64
N ASN A 6 -5.78 -16.07 8.68
CA ASN A 6 -6.57 -15.39 7.67
C ASN A 6 -6.92 -14.00 8.21
N ILE A 7 -6.43 -12.96 7.56
CA ILE A 7 -6.84 -11.58 7.81
C ILE A 7 -7.88 -11.24 6.75
N ASN A 8 -9.07 -10.88 7.19
CA ASN A 8 -10.15 -10.48 6.30
C ASN A 8 -10.65 -9.09 6.72
N ASN A 9 -10.45 -8.12 5.86
CA ASN A 9 -10.93 -6.76 6.05
C ASN A 9 -12.12 -6.53 5.11
N ASN A 10 -13.33 -6.72 5.62
CA ASN A 10 -14.57 -6.47 4.89
C ASN A 10 -15.15 -5.07 5.15
N PHE A 11 -14.57 -4.37 6.11
CA PHE A 11 -14.92 -3.00 6.48
C PHE A 11 -16.38 -2.79 6.91
N ASP A 12 -17.06 -3.83 7.38
CA ASP A 12 -18.47 -3.72 7.80
C ASP A 12 -18.63 -2.84 9.05
N LEU A 13 -17.62 -2.81 9.92
CA LEU A 13 -17.65 -2.12 11.20
C LEU A 13 -16.81 -0.84 11.25
N GLY A 14 -15.89 -0.64 10.32
CA GLY A 14 -15.00 0.52 10.33
C GLY A 14 -13.76 0.36 9.47
N PRO A 15 -12.81 1.29 9.52
CA PRO A 15 -11.60 1.28 8.71
C PRO A 15 -10.56 0.22 9.15
N ASP A 16 -10.80 -0.49 10.24
CA ASP A 16 -10.04 -1.67 10.71
C ASP A 16 -8.51 -1.47 10.69
N ALA A 17 -8.05 -0.40 11.34
CA ALA A 17 -6.63 0.01 11.40
C ALA A 17 -5.98 0.37 10.04
N TRP A 18 -6.76 0.53 8.98
CA TRP A 18 -6.25 1.07 7.73
C TRP A 18 -6.09 2.58 7.79
N CYS A 19 -4.99 3.04 7.24
CA CYS A 19 -4.58 4.45 7.21
C CYS A 19 -4.21 4.89 5.83
N SER A 20 -4.20 6.19 5.65
CA SER A 20 -3.51 6.82 4.56
C SER A 20 -2.35 7.68 5.10
N TYR A 21 -1.40 7.96 4.24
CA TYR A 21 -0.27 8.81 4.52
C TYR A 21 -0.30 10.00 3.58
N ASP A 22 -0.43 11.20 4.14
CA ASP A 22 -0.33 12.42 3.35
C ASP A 22 1.15 12.80 3.23
N TYR A 23 1.76 12.37 2.14
CA TYR A 23 3.16 12.61 1.89
C TYR A 23 3.46 14.09 1.70
N HIS A 24 2.59 14.82 1.01
CA HIS A 24 2.75 16.26 0.78
C HIS A 24 2.76 17.05 2.09
N ALA A 25 1.77 16.81 2.95
CA ALA A 25 1.74 17.46 4.26
C ALA A 25 2.95 17.08 5.11
N SER A 26 3.44 15.85 5.00
CA SER A 26 4.64 15.40 5.71
C SER A 26 5.91 16.09 5.25
N VAL A 27 6.07 16.29 3.96
CA VAL A 27 7.21 17.04 3.39
C VAL A 27 7.22 18.50 3.87
N ILE A 28 6.06 19.14 3.84
CA ILE A 28 5.94 20.56 4.27
C ILE A 28 6.16 20.70 5.77
N SER A 29 5.59 19.83 6.59
CA SER A 29 5.65 19.94 8.05
C SER A 29 6.94 19.39 8.65
N GLY A 30 7.67 18.57 7.90
CA GLY A 30 8.81 17.82 8.42
C GLY A 30 8.43 16.72 9.42
N THR A 31 7.15 16.38 9.50
CA THR A 31 6.61 15.33 10.39
C THR A 31 5.69 14.39 9.63
N ASN A 32 5.61 13.14 10.08
CA ASN A 32 4.72 12.17 9.48
C ASN A 32 3.24 12.54 9.72
N ASN A 33 2.47 12.70 8.66
CA ASN A 33 1.05 12.95 8.70
C ASN A 33 0.28 11.71 8.28
N PHE A 34 -0.38 11.09 9.25
CA PHE A 34 -1.22 9.93 9.03
C PHE A 34 -2.67 10.30 9.29
N SER A 35 -3.57 9.77 8.49
CA SER A 35 -5.00 9.86 8.71
C SER A 35 -5.62 8.47 8.59
N LEU A 36 -6.73 8.24 9.28
CA LEU A 36 -7.52 7.05 9.02
C LEU A 36 -8.08 7.14 7.60
N ALA A 37 -8.12 6.02 6.90
CA ALA A 37 -8.85 5.93 5.66
C ALA A 37 -10.34 6.24 5.92
N THR A 38 -10.98 6.94 5.00
CA THR A 38 -12.42 7.18 5.08
C THR A 38 -13.16 5.87 4.90
N HIS A 39 -14.18 5.65 5.71
CA HIS A 39 -14.93 4.40 5.73
C HIS A 39 -16.37 4.62 5.27
N GLU A 40 -16.79 3.77 4.35
CA GLU A 40 -18.18 3.65 3.90
C GLU A 40 -18.72 2.27 4.26
N ARG A 41 -19.92 2.23 4.83
CA ARG A 41 -20.54 0.98 5.30
C ARG A 41 -21.15 0.14 4.19
N LYS A 42 -21.38 0.71 3.01
CA LYS A 42 -22.04 0.10 1.86
C LYS A 42 -21.47 0.64 0.56
N GLY A 43 -21.79 -0.04 -0.53
CA GLY A 43 -21.34 0.35 -1.87
C GLY A 43 -20.00 -0.26 -2.25
N GLY A 44 -19.44 -1.10 -1.41
CA GLY A 44 -18.33 -1.99 -1.75
C GLY A 44 -18.79 -3.18 -2.59
N VAL A 45 -17.92 -4.15 -2.76
CA VAL A 45 -18.19 -5.38 -3.49
C VAL A 45 -19.31 -6.18 -2.77
N ASN A 46 -20.36 -6.58 -3.48
CA ASN A 46 -21.55 -7.21 -2.92
C ASN A 46 -22.23 -6.37 -1.82
N ASP A 47 -22.19 -5.06 -1.97
CA ASP A 47 -22.74 -4.08 -1.01
C ASP A 47 -22.09 -4.15 0.39
N SER A 48 -20.86 -4.64 0.48
CA SER A 48 -20.06 -4.60 1.69
C SER A 48 -19.57 -3.18 2.02
N GLY A 49 -18.94 -3.02 3.18
CA GLY A 49 -18.17 -1.82 3.48
C GLY A 49 -16.92 -1.71 2.60
N PHE A 50 -16.36 -0.51 2.55
CA PHE A 50 -15.07 -0.24 1.92
C PHE A 50 -14.38 0.96 2.56
N ILE A 51 -13.12 1.12 2.25
CA ILE A 51 -12.34 2.29 2.63
C ILE A 51 -11.82 3.01 1.41
N TRP A 52 -11.62 4.31 1.52
CA TRP A 52 -11.07 5.12 0.47
C TRP A 52 -10.23 6.28 1.01
N VAL A 53 -9.42 6.83 0.15
CA VAL A 53 -8.65 8.06 0.39
C VAL A 53 -8.85 8.98 -0.78
N ASP A 54 -9.02 10.26 -0.47
CA ASP A 54 -9.07 11.31 -1.47
C ASP A 54 -7.67 11.90 -1.65
N GLN A 55 -7.24 11.99 -2.89
CA GLN A 55 -5.95 12.54 -3.22
C GLN A 55 -6.13 13.56 -4.34
N THR A 56 -6.33 14.80 -3.96
CA THR A 56 -6.60 15.89 -4.90
C THR A 56 -5.34 16.41 -5.60
N ARG A 57 -4.18 16.02 -5.12
CA ARG A 57 -2.90 16.34 -5.72
C ARG A 57 -1.87 15.27 -5.40
N TRP A 58 -1.01 15.04 -6.31
CA TRP A 58 0.18 14.25 -6.13
C TRP A 58 1.14 15.01 -5.19
N SER A 59 1.96 14.31 -4.46
CA SER A 59 2.92 14.94 -3.56
C SER A 59 3.73 15.97 -4.33
N ALA A 60 3.99 17.10 -3.69
CA ALA A 60 4.76 18.14 -4.32
C ALA A 60 6.20 17.67 -4.57
N ASP A 61 6.43 17.31 -5.81
CA ASP A 61 7.76 17.02 -6.26
C ASP A 61 8.50 18.32 -6.47
N THR A 62 9.71 18.36 -5.97
CA THR A 62 10.67 19.33 -6.48
C THR A 62 11.50 18.65 -7.57
N PRO A 63 12.00 19.41 -8.56
CA PRO A 63 12.89 18.84 -9.58
C PRO A 63 14.08 18.09 -8.99
N GLU A 64 14.52 18.50 -7.79
CA GLU A 64 15.65 17.92 -7.08
C GLU A 64 15.30 16.62 -6.34
N ASN A 65 14.03 16.42 -6.04
CA ASN A 65 13.56 15.26 -5.30
C ASN A 65 12.18 14.80 -5.80
N PRO A 66 12.11 14.20 -6.98
CA PRO A 66 10.86 13.71 -7.54
C PRO A 66 10.31 12.57 -6.70
N ILE A 67 9.08 12.71 -6.27
CA ILE A 67 8.39 11.72 -5.47
C ILE A 67 7.56 10.85 -6.39
N SER A 68 7.81 9.57 -6.32
CA SER A 68 7.19 8.59 -7.19
C SER A 68 6.17 7.67 -6.50
N ILE A 69 5.78 8.00 -5.26
CA ILE A 69 4.89 7.14 -4.45
C ILE A 69 3.63 7.90 -4.05
N LEU A 70 2.49 7.53 -4.64
CA LEU A 70 1.24 8.25 -4.48
C LEU A 70 0.02 7.40 -4.84
N PRO A 71 -1.13 7.58 -4.20
CA PRO A 71 -1.27 7.78 -2.78
C PRO A 71 -0.84 6.52 -2.02
N LEU A 72 -0.69 6.63 -0.73
CA LEU A 72 -0.31 5.51 0.12
C LEU A 72 -1.49 5.12 1.02
N ILE A 73 -2.02 3.90 0.87
CA ILE A 73 -3.01 3.32 1.77
C ILE A 73 -2.47 2.00 2.34
N PHE A 74 -2.60 1.79 3.65
CA PHE A 74 -1.98 0.64 4.29
C PHE A 74 -2.65 0.20 5.58
N TYR A 75 -2.50 -1.08 5.89
CA TYR A 75 -2.88 -1.71 7.13
C TYR A 75 -1.72 -1.66 8.14
N ARG A 76 -2.02 -1.23 9.35
CA ARG A 76 -1.07 -1.18 10.45
C ARG A 76 -1.21 -2.41 11.35
N SER A 77 -0.53 -3.47 11.02
CA SER A 77 -0.63 -4.73 11.77
C SER A 77 -0.20 -4.61 13.23
N TRP A 78 0.72 -3.71 13.55
CA TRP A 78 1.18 -3.50 14.94
C TRP A 78 0.08 -3.00 15.89
N ILE A 79 -1.02 -2.43 15.38
CA ILE A 79 -2.12 -1.96 16.23
C ILE A 79 -2.93 -3.13 16.77
N ASN A 80 -3.20 -4.12 15.94
CA ASN A 80 -4.09 -5.21 16.26
C ASN A 80 -3.35 -6.52 16.58
N GLU A 81 -2.22 -6.77 15.93
CA GLU A 81 -1.65 -8.12 15.82
C GLU A 81 -0.14 -8.17 16.06
N GLY A 82 0.54 -7.03 16.03
CA GLY A 82 2.00 -6.97 15.95
C GLY A 82 2.51 -7.36 14.57
N CYS A 83 3.77 -7.75 14.48
CA CYS A 83 4.36 -8.19 13.22
C CYS A 83 3.71 -9.48 12.71
N ILE A 84 3.39 -9.52 11.43
CA ILE A 84 2.83 -10.68 10.75
C ILE A 84 3.85 -11.31 9.81
N ASN A 85 3.74 -12.61 9.61
CA ASN A 85 4.57 -13.33 8.65
C ASN A 85 3.79 -13.50 7.34
N LEU A 86 4.28 -12.89 6.28
CA LEU A 86 3.71 -12.95 4.93
C LEU A 86 4.42 -13.97 4.02
N GLU A 87 5.31 -14.81 4.55
CA GLU A 87 5.91 -15.89 3.77
C GLU A 87 4.79 -16.80 3.22
N ASP A 88 4.80 -17.01 1.90
CA ASP A 88 3.80 -17.82 1.19
C ASP A 88 2.35 -17.33 1.34
N ALA A 89 2.17 -16.07 1.72
CA ALA A 89 0.84 -15.48 1.81
C ALA A 89 0.19 -15.35 0.42
N GLN A 90 -1.13 -15.54 0.40
CA GLN A 90 -1.97 -15.17 -0.74
C GLN A 90 -2.72 -13.89 -0.41
N ILE A 91 -2.68 -12.96 -1.34
CA ILE A 91 -3.38 -11.67 -1.23
C ILE A 91 -4.56 -11.69 -2.20
N SER A 92 -5.72 -11.34 -1.68
CA SER A 92 -6.93 -11.12 -2.47
C SER A 92 -7.45 -9.72 -2.19
N VAL A 93 -7.55 -8.87 -3.22
CA VAL A 93 -7.94 -7.47 -3.04
C VAL A 93 -8.77 -6.96 -4.22
N TYR A 94 -9.78 -6.16 -3.91
CA TYR A 94 -10.48 -5.33 -4.87
C TYR A 94 -9.97 -3.90 -4.77
N LEU A 95 -9.61 -3.32 -5.91
CA LEU A 95 -9.10 -1.95 -6.01
C LEU A 95 -9.93 -1.17 -7.02
N ARG A 96 -10.29 0.06 -6.65
CA ARG A 96 -11.07 0.96 -7.48
C ARG A 96 -10.46 2.35 -7.46
N GLY A 97 -10.45 3.00 -8.60
CA GLY A 97 -10.04 4.39 -8.75
C GLY A 97 -11.15 5.19 -9.40
N ASP A 98 -11.62 6.25 -8.74
CA ASP A 98 -12.64 7.13 -9.27
C ASP A 98 -11.98 8.44 -9.72
N ASN A 99 -12.17 8.79 -10.99
CA ASN A 99 -11.57 9.97 -11.61
C ASN A 99 -10.03 10.04 -11.47
N LEU A 100 -9.39 8.90 -11.35
CA LEU A 100 -7.97 8.79 -11.11
C LEU A 100 -7.20 8.95 -12.42
N GLN A 101 -6.26 9.90 -12.45
CA GLN A 101 -5.30 10.09 -13.53
C GLN A 101 -3.96 9.50 -13.10
N LEU A 102 -3.48 8.51 -13.78
CA LEU A 102 -2.27 7.77 -13.39
C LEU A 102 -1.00 8.29 -14.04
N ASP A 103 -1.09 8.90 -15.23
CA ASP A 103 0.02 9.48 -15.99
C ASP A 103 1.34 8.67 -15.93
N GLY A 104 1.19 7.38 -16.17
CA GLY A 104 2.30 6.42 -16.14
C GLY A 104 2.52 5.71 -14.80
N ALA A 105 1.89 6.14 -13.72
CA ALA A 105 1.97 5.44 -12.45
C ALA A 105 1.25 4.09 -12.51
N GLN A 106 1.74 3.14 -11.74
CA GLN A 106 1.15 1.82 -11.58
C GLN A 106 0.92 1.54 -10.09
N CYS A 107 -0.13 0.78 -9.80
CA CYS A 107 -0.42 0.36 -8.43
C CYS A 107 0.38 -0.89 -8.08
N TYR A 108 1.02 -0.86 -6.91
CA TYR A 108 1.75 -2.01 -6.39
C TYR A 108 1.43 -2.28 -4.93
N PHE A 109 1.49 -3.54 -4.57
CA PHE A 109 1.51 -3.97 -3.18
C PHE A 109 2.89 -3.72 -2.57
N TRP A 110 2.94 -3.38 -1.28
CA TRP A 110 4.19 -3.18 -0.56
C TRP A 110 4.11 -3.70 0.87
N VAL A 111 5.28 -3.92 1.45
CA VAL A 111 5.50 -4.37 2.83
C VAL A 111 6.51 -3.48 3.51
N LEU A 112 6.38 -3.32 4.83
CA LEU A 112 7.27 -2.51 5.65
C LEU A 112 7.62 -3.24 6.95
N TYR A 113 8.87 -3.15 7.32
CA TYR A 113 9.41 -3.56 8.61
C TYR A 113 10.66 -2.73 8.93
N ASN A 114 10.81 -2.35 10.20
CA ASN A 114 11.99 -1.66 10.71
C ASN A 114 12.48 -0.58 9.75
N ASP A 115 11.67 0.45 9.52
CA ASP A 115 12.00 1.57 8.63
C ASP A 115 12.49 1.18 7.22
N THR A 116 12.03 0.06 6.71
CA THR A 116 12.35 -0.40 5.35
C THR A 116 11.10 -0.84 4.61
N ARG A 117 10.88 -0.28 3.43
CA ARG A 117 9.73 -0.60 2.57
C ARG A 117 10.17 -1.20 1.25
N TRP A 118 9.52 -2.32 0.89
CA TRP A 118 9.69 -2.99 -0.38
C TRP A 118 8.37 -3.07 -1.14
N HIS A 119 8.39 -2.72 -2.42
CA HIS A 119 7.26 -2.87 -3.33
C HIS A 119 7.38 -4.16 -4.15
N TYR A 120 6.29 -4.91 -4.24
CA TYR A 120 6.19 -6.10 -5.09
C TYR A 120 5.92 -5.69 -6.54
N THR A 121 6.96 -5.67 -7.36
CA THR A 121 6.94 -5.11 -8.72
C THR A 121 6.77 -6.16 -9.82
N ASP A 122 6.65 -7.45 -9.46
CA ASP A 122 6.41 -8.54 -10.41
C ASP A 122 5.06 -8.39 -11.13
N ILE A 123 4.05 -7.89 -10.42
CA ILE A 123 2.68 -7.77 -10.94
C ILE A 123 2.10 -6.41 -10.56
N PRO A 124 1.96 -5.47 -11.51
CA PRO A 124 1.19 -4.27 -11.28
C PRO A 124 -0.30 -4.60 -11.12
N LEU A 125 -0.96 -3.95 -10.19
CA LEU A 125 -2.36 -4.14 -9.89
C LEU A 125 -3.21 -3.15 -10.69
N VAL A 126 -4.16 -3.65 -11.44
CA VAL A 126 -5.05 -2.82 -12.25
C VAL A 126 -6.17 -2.24 -11.37
N LEU A 127 -6.30 -0.93 -11.37
CA LEU A 127 -7.41 -0.25 -10.71
C LEU A 127 -8.64 -0.25 -11.62
N SER A 128 -9.76 -0.75 -11.13
CA SER A 128 -11.02 -0.64 -11.84
C SER A 128 -11.52 0.80 -11.81
N GLN A 129 -11.88 1.36 -12.97
CA GLN A 129 -12.29 2.77 -13.07
C GLN A 129 -13.79 2.93 -12.78
N ASN A 130 -14.09 3.74 -11.78
CA ASN A 130 -15.44 4.16 -11.39
C ASN A 130 -16.43 3.02 -11.04
N LYS A 131 -15.96 1.80 -10.92
CA LYS A 131 -16.75 0.63 -10.52
C LYS A 131 -15.86 -0.45 -9.91
N TRP A 132 -16.42 -1.32 -9.11
CA TRP A 132 -15.73 -2.49 -8.63
C TRP A 132 -15.55 -3.54 -9.74
N ALA A 133 -14.42 -4.22 -9.73
CA ALA A 133 -14.18 -5.35 -10.63
C ALA A 133 -15.07 -6.55 -10.24
N ASP A 134 -15.38 -7.42 -11.21
CA ASP A 134 -16.15 -8.64 -10.95
C ASP A 134 -15.35 -9.68 -10.15
N LYS A 135 -14.03 -9.60 -10.19
CA LYS A 135 -13.10 -10.51 -9.50
C LYS A 135 -11.99 -9.73 -8.80
N PRO A 136 -11.52 -10.22 -7.66
CA PRO A 136 -10.37 -9.61 -6.98
C PRO A 136 -9.08 -9.86 -7.75
N HIS A 137 -8.08 -9.02 -7.51
CA HIS A 137 -6.70 -9.39 -7.75
C HIS A 137 -6.32 -10.50 -6.77
N LEU A 138 -5.76 -11.57 -7.30
CA LEU A 138 -5.28 -12.70 -6.52
C LEU A 138 -3.82 -12.97 -6.88
N PHE A 139 -2.93 -12.87 -5.90
CA PHE A 139 -1.51 -13.16 -6.10
C PHE A 139 -0.86 -13.73 -4.84
N SER A 140 0.25 -14.44 -5.04
CA SER A 140 1.03 -14.99 -3.94
C SER A 140 2.34 -14.20 -3.78
N ILE A 141 2.72 -13.98 -2.55
CA ILE A 141 3.99 -13.34 -2.22
C ILE A 141 5.14 -14.25 -2.67
N LYS A 142 6.03 -13.71 -3.47
CA LYS A 142 7.25 -14.36 -3.93
C LYS A 142 8.44 -13.84 -3.14
N LYS A 143 9.40 -14.71 -2.84
CA LYS A 143 10.58 -14.37 -2.03
C LYS A 143 11.78 -13.93 -2.87
N GLU A 144 11.71 -14.08 -4.19
CA GLU A 144 12.76 -13.68 -5.11
C GLU A 144 12.92 -12.17 -5.12
N GLU A 145 14.07 -11.68 -4.68
CA GLU A 145 14.34 -10.24 -4.54
C GLU A 145 14.23 -9.49 -5.87
N SER A 146 14.50 -10.17 -6.99
CA SER A 146 14.35 -9.60 -8.34
C SER A 146 12.92 -9.18 -8.70
N LYS A 147 11.93 -9.62 -7.92
CA LYS A 147 10.50 -9.27 -8.07
C LYS A 147 10.08 -8.10 -7.19
N TRP A 148 11.01 -7.53 -6.48
CA TRP A 148 10.78 -6.45 -5.54
C TRP A 148 11.67 -5.26 -5.82
N ASN A 149 11.22 -4.10 -5.39
CA ASN A 149 12.02 -2.90 -5.39
C ASN A 149 12.06 -2.30 -3.99
N ASN A 150 13.25 -2.12 -3.43
CA ASN A 150 13.39 -1.33 -2.22
C ASN A 150 13.10 0.13 -2.56
N SER A 151 12.02 0.65 -2.02
CA SER A 151 11.54 1.98 -2.35
C SER A 151 11.87 3.03 -1.29
N TRP A 152 12.18 2.59 -0.09
CA TRP A 152 12.51 3.48 1.00
C TRP A 152 13.18 2.75 2.15
N THR A 153 14.17 3.40 2.74
CA THR A 153 14.72 3.03 4.05
C THR A 153 15.24 4.27 4.77
N ASN A 154 15.12 4.26 6.09
CA ASN A 154 15.70 5.28 6.97
C ASN A 154 16.85 4.71 7.83
N LEU A 155 17.32 3.52 7.52
CA LEU A 155 18.39 2.88 8.25
C LEU A 155 19.77 3.35 7.76
N PRO A 156 20.70 3.70 8.66
CA PRO A 156 22.02 4.22 8.28
C PRO A 156 22.90 3.19 7.56
N ASN A 157 22.63 1.90 7.75
CA ASN A 157 23.43 0.81 7.17
C ASN A 157 22.78 0.19 5.91
N GLY A 158 21.77 0.86 5.33
CA GLY A 158 21.00 0.34 4.19
C GLY A 158 19.75 -0.42 4.61
N PRO A 159 18.98 -0.90 3.63
CA PRO A 159 17.68 -1.52 3.89
C PRO A 159 17.78 -2.87 4.60
N GLU A 160 16.75 -3.19 5.37
CA GLU A 160 16.54 -4.56 5.84
C GLU A 160 16.41 -5.51 4.66
N PRO A 161 16.99 -6.72 4.76
CA PRO A 161 16.81 -7.74 3.73
C PRO A 161 15.32 -8.05 3.51
N LEU A 162 14.91 -8.24 2.26
CA LEU A 162 13.52 -8.56 1.90
C LEU A 162 12.95 -9.72 2.72
N SER A 163 13.73 -10.78 2.93
CA SER A 163 13.32 -11.94 3.71
C SER A 163 12.98 -11.60 5.16
N SER A 164 13.69 -10.64 5.75
CA SER A 164 13.40 -10.13 7.09
C SER A 164 12.09 -9.35 7.11
N VAL A 165 11.89 -8.47 6.12
CA VAL A 165 10.68 -7.62 6.00
C VAL A 165 9.42 -8.47 5.78
N ILE A 166 9.45 -9.45 4.88
CA ILE A 166 8.31 -10.36 4.64
C ILE A 166 7.96 -11.15 5.90
N LYS A 167 8.97 -11.58 6.67
CA LYS A 167 8.79 -12.43 7.85
C LYS A 167 8.27 -11.69 9.08
N ASN A 168 8.57 -10.39 9.17
CA ASN A 168 8.26 -9.55 10.32
C ASN A 168 7.45 -8.31 9.93
N CYS A 169 6.59 -8.41 8.93
CA CYS A 169 5.86 -7.28 8.38
C CYS A 169 5.05 -6.53 9.45
N GLU A 170 5.35 -5.27 9.66
CA GLU A 170 4.64 -4.35 10.55
C GLU A 170 3.47 -3.68 9.86
N SER A 171 3.57 -3.51 8.55
CA SER A 171 2.58 -2.82 7.76
C SER A 171 2.66 -3.27 6.31
N TYR A 172 1.53 -3.33 5.64
CA TYR A 172 1.44 -3.58 4.21
C TYR A 172 0.35 -2.73 3.58
N GLY A 173 0.43 -2.50 2.30
CA GLY A 173 -0.56 -1.68 1.63
C GLY A 173 -0.37 -1.58 0.13
N PHE A 174 -0.94 -0.52 -0.43
CA PHE A 174 -0.96 -0.26 -1.86
C PHE A 174 -0.58 1.19 -2.10
N SER A 175 0.17 1.43 -3.16
CA SER A 175 0.51 2.77 -3.60
C SER A 175 0.69 2.86 -5.10
N LEU A 176 0.49 4.05 -5.61
CA LEU A 176 0.77 4.38 -7.01
C LEU A 176 2.22 4.83 -7.12
N VAL A 177 2.97 4.22 -8.01
CA VAL A 177 4.42 4.42 -8.12
C VAL A 177 4.82 4.54 -9.59
N GLY A 178 5.67 5.50 -9.87
CA GLY A 178 6.33 5.65 -11.16
C GLY A 178 7.81 5.31 -11.08
N PHE A 179 8.17 4.10 -10.67
CA PHE A 179 9.57 3.70 -10.60
C PHE A 179 10.32 4.03 -11.88
N LYS A 180 11.37 4.87 -11.79
CA LYS A 180 12.21 5.31 -12.89
C LYS A 180 11.53 6.22 -13.94
N GLN A 181 10.35 6.73 -13.66
CA GLN A 181 9.69 7.74 -14.50
C GLN A 181 9.14 8.85 -13.62
N GLU A 182 9.12 10.04 -14.16
CA GLU A 182 8.41 11.16 -13.57
C GLU A 182 6.91 10.88 -13.64
N VAL A 183 6.22 11.07 -12.55
CA VAL A 183 4.77 10.90 -12.44
C VAL A 183 4.15 12.24 -12.17
N THR A 184 3.21 12.64 -13.00
CA THR A 184 2.58 13.97 -12.96
C THR A 184 1.08 13.91 -12.76
N GLY A 185 0.55 12.86 -12.16
CA GLY A 185 -0.89 12.64 -11.95
C GLY A 185 -1.63 13.72 -11.16
#